data_9b5a033a6b42b8cead452d6126b75031
#
_entry.id   9b5a033a6b42b8cead452d6126b75031
#
_cell.length_a   1.000
_cell.length_b   1.000
_cell.length_c   1.000
_cell.angle_alpha   90.00
_cell.angle_beta   90.00
_cell.angle_gamma   90.00
#
_symmetry.space_group_name_H-M   'P 1'
#
loop_
_entity.id
_entity.type
_entity.pdbx_description
1 polymer ?
#
loop_
_entity_poly.entity_id
_entity_poly.type
_entity_poly.pdbx_seq_one_letter_code
_entity_poly.pdbx_strand_id
1 'polypeptide(L)'
;EGLIGIIAARLKDYFNKPSIIITTSNELLKGSARSVYNYNIGRVIKKLLDKEIIVNGGGHNMAAGFTLNKENLEDFENYVLEDYSKSNTVNNNVFLYESEISSLAFKQDFYDNIKKLEPFGTGNSVPTFLLKDLKIIKQTILNNKHISVILKSKTGFSIKSISFNSFNTKIGEHLMNYKNSINVIGQINESIWNNKKSLQLTIRDVIV
;
A
#
# COMPACT_ATOMS: atom_id res chain seq x y z
N GLU A 1 16.45 -14.96 9.59
CA GLU A 1 15.64 -15.29 8.40
C GLU A 1 14.22 -14.73 8.49
N GLY A 2 13.50 -14.87 9.60
CA GLY A 2 12.07 -14.48 9.70
C GLY A 2 11.75 -13.00 9.44
N LEU A 3 12.72 -12.09 9.51
CA LEU A 3 12.50 -10.65 9.35
C LEU A 3 12.70 -10.12 7.93
N ILE A 4 13.41 -10.85 7.05
CA ILE A 4 13.77 -10.34 5.72
C ILE A 4 12.55 -10.00 4.86
N GLY A 5 11.48 -10.78 4.97
CA GLY A 5 10.24 -10.53 4.25
C GLY A 5 9.51 -9.27 4.72
N ILE A 6 9.58 -8.95 6.01
CA ILE A 6 9.00 -7.74 6.59
C ILE A 6 9.80 -6.51 6.15
N ILE A 7 11.14 -6.62 6.14
CA ILE A 7 12.03 -5.55 5.70
C ILE A 7 11.82 -5.28 4.20
N ALA A 8 11.77 -6.33 3.37
CA ALA A 8 11.48 -6.20 1.94
C ALA A 8 10.14 -5.51 1.69
N ALA A 9 9.08 -5.85 2.45
CA ALA A 9 7.79 -5.20 2.34
C ALA A 9 7.86 -3.70 2.69
N ARG A 10 8.53 -3.34 3.78
CA ARG A 10 8.70 -1.94 4.18
C ARG A 10 9.48 -1.11 3.16
N LEU A 11 10.56 -1.66 2.61
CA LEU A 11 11.34 -0.97 1.57
C LEU A 11 10.53 -0.84 0.28
N LYS A 12 9.79 -1.87 -0.12
CA LYS A 12 8.88 -1.82 -1.26
C LYS A 12 7.85 -0.70 -1.08
N ASP A 13 7.24 -0.58 0.09
CA ASP A 13 6.26 0.48 0.38
C ASP A 13 6.91 1.88 0.41
N TYR A 14 8.12 1.99 0.97
CA TYR A 14 8.84 3.26 1.09
C TYR A 14 9.31 3.80 -0.27
N PHE A 15 9.92 2.93 -1.10
CA PHE A 15 10.46 3.32 -2.40
C PHE A 15 9.47 3.19 -3.55
N ASN A 16 8.31 2.55 -3.32
CA ASN A 16 7.35 2.15 -4.35
C ASN A 16 8.03 1.40 -5.52
N LYS A 17 8.96 0.50 -5.20
CA LYS A 17 9.73 -0.31 -6.15
C LYS A 17 9.82 -1.75 -5.66
N PRO A 18 10.01 -2.73 -6.56
CA PRO A 18 10.37 -4.08 -6.14
C PRO A 18 11.59 -4.02 -5.24
N SER A 19 11.54 -4.74 -4.13
CA SER A 19 12.61 -4.74 -3.13
C SER A 19 12.96 -6.16 -2.73
N ILE A 20 14.25 -6.46 -2.71
CA ILE A 20 14.79 -7.76 -2.40
C ILE A 20 15.75 -7.62 -1.21
N ILE A 21 15.58 -8.46 -0.21
CA ILE A 21 16.47 -8.56 0.94
C ILE A 21 17.09 -9.93 0.95
N ILE A 22 18.41 -9.96 1.05
CA ILE A 22 19.21 -11.17 1.08
C ILE A 22 19.94 -11.24 2.42
N THR A 23 20.02 -12.42 3.00
CA THR A 23 20.76 -12.70 4.22
C THR A 23 21.55 -13.99 4.08
N THR A 24 22.66 -14.08 4.80
CA THR A 24 23.44 -15.32 4.88
C THR A 24 22.74 -16.32 5.79
N SER A 25 22.63 -17.55 5.34
CA SER A 25 22.10 -18.68 6.07
C SER A 25 22.99 -19.89 5.82
N ASN A 26 23.84 -20.22 6.78
CA ASN A 26 24.93 -21.19 6.64
C ASN A 26 25.86 -20.83 5.46
N GLU A 27 26.04 -21.73 4.52
CA GLU A 27 26.89 -21.52 3.34
C GLU A 27 26.18 -20.83 2.18
N LEU A 28 24.84 -20.76 2.23
CA LEU A 28 23.99 -20.20 1.18
C LEU A 28 23.46 -18.80 1.55
N LEU A 29 22.98 -18.11 0.54
CA LEU A 29 22.22 -16.88 0.67
C LEU A 29 20.73 -17.19 0.54
N LYS A 30 19.92 -16.63 1.44
CA LYS A 30 18.45 -16.67 1.37
C LYS A 30 17.89 -15.30 1.11
N GLY A 31 16.97 -15.21 0.16
CA GLY A 31 16.33 -13.96 -0.22
C GLY A 31 14.83 -13.97 -0.06
N SER A 32 14.30 -12.80 0.24
CA SER A 32 12.88 -12.51 0.21
C SER A 32 12.64 -11.26 -0.63
N ALA A 33 11.75 -11.40 -1.61
CA ALA A 33 11.38 -10.34 -2.54
C ALA A 33 9.93 -9.89 -2.31
N ARG A 34 9.69 -8.60 -2.47
CA ARG A 34 8.36 -7.99 -2.51
C ARG A 34 8.27 -7.07 -3.71
N SER A 35 7.14 -7.08 -4.39
CA SER A 35 6.98 -6.38 -5.65
C SER A 35 5.83 -5.38 -5.64
N VAL A 36 5.81 -4.54 -6.66
CA VAL A 36 4.74 -3.60 -6.99
C VAL A 36 3.82 -4.20 -8.06
N TYR A 37 2.62 -3.63 -8.20
CA TYR A 37 1.55 -4.18 -9.02
C TYR A 37 1.98 -4.56 -10.45
N ASN A 38 2.83 -3.75 -11.09
CA ASN A 38 3.20 -3.92 -12.50
C ASN A 38 4.46 -4.75 -12.72
N TYR A 39 5.01 -5.40 -11.68
CA TYR A 39 6.22 -6.22 -11.80
C TYR A 39 6.04 -7.59 -11.15
N ASN A 40 5.97 -8.63 -11.97
CA ASN A 40 5.78 -10.00 -11.49
C ASN A 40 7.09 -10.61 -11.03
N ILE A 41 7.39 -10.49 -9.73
CA ILE A 41 8.64 -11.01 -9.15
C ILE A 41 8.69 -12.55 -9.13
N GLY A 42 7.55 -13.24 -9.01
CA GLY A 42 7.51 -14.70 -9.05
C GLY A 42 7.95 -15.24 -10.41
N ARG A 43 7.57 -14.58 -11.52
CA ARG A 43 8.07 -14.90 -12.85
C ARG A 43 9.58 -14.75 -12.96
N VAL A 44 10.13 -13.69 -12.39
CA VAL A 44 11.59 -13.42 -12.41
C VAL A 44 12.34 -14.51 -11.64
N ILE A 45 11.88 -14.85 -10.43
CA ILE A 45 12.49 -15.92 -9.62
C ILE A 45 12.41 -17.27 -10.33
N LYS A 46 11.29 -17.57 -11.01
CA LYS A 46 11.18 -18.80 -11.82
C LYS A 46 12.21 -18.84 -12.95
N LYS A 47 12.37 -17.72 -13.69
CA LYS A 47 13.39 -17.65 -14.76
C LYS A 47 14.83 -17.79 -14.24
N LEU A 48 15.10 -17.25 -13.05
CA LEU A 48 16.41 -17.41 -12.41
C LEU A 48 16.67 -18.86 -11.97
N LEU A 49 15.63 -19.58 -11.56
CA LEU A 49 15.71 -21.02 -11.27
C LEU A 49 15.94 -21.82 -12.55
N ASP A 50 15.20 -21.54 -13.63
CA ASP A 50 15.33 -22.19 -14.93
C ASP A 50 16.73 -21.97 -15.57
N LYS A 51 17.42 -20.90 -15.17
CA LYS A 51 18.80 -20.55 -15.58
C LYS A 51 19.88 -21.06 -14.60
N GLU A 52 19.48 -21.80 -13.57
CA GLU A 52 20.39 -22.32 -12.53
C GLU A 52 21.19 -21.23 -11.77
N ILE A 53 20.78 -19.96 -11.86
CA ILE A 53 21.39 -18.85 -11.10
C ILE A 53 21.03 -18.96 -9.62
N ILE A 54 19.85 -19.47 -9.29
CA ILE A 54 19.42 -19.76 -7.92
C ILE A 54 19.24 -21.27 -7.71
N VAL A 55 19.50 -21.73 -6.50
CA VAL A 55 19.40 -23.15 -6.12
C VAL A 55 17.95 -23.59 -5.97
N ASN A 56 17.12 -22.73 -5.38
CA ASN A 56 15.71 -22.97 -5.13
C ASN A 56 14.97 -21.64 -5.01
N GLY A 57 13.71 -21.61 -5.37
CA GLY A 57 12.91 -20.41 -5.26
C GLY A 57 11.52 -20.58 -5.81
N GLY A 58 10.63 -19.67 -5.40
CA GLY A 58 9.27 -19.63 -5.88
C GLY A 58 8.51 -18.46 -5.28
N GLY A 59 7.32 -18.24 -5.78
CA GLY A 59 6.49 -17.14 -5.31
C GLY A 59 5.33 -16.83 -6.25
N HIS A 60 4.73 -15.70 -6.01
CA HIS A 60 3.60 -15.14 -6.75
C HIS A 60 3.96 -13.75 -7.27
N ASN A 61 3.03 -13.12 -7.96
CA ASN A 61 3.25 -11.81 -8.58
C ASN A 61 3.86 -10.76 -7.64
N MET A 62 3.44 -10.75 -6.38
CA MET A 62 3.78 -9.70 -5.40
C MET A 62 4.85 -10.10 -4.39
N ALA A 63 5.18 -11.39 -4.29
CA ALA A 63 6.13 -11.89 -3.30
C ALA A 63 6.80 -13.17 -3.77
N ALA A 64 8.08 -13.32 -3.46
CA ALA A 64 8.85 -14.52 -3.73
C ALA A 64 9.93 -14.74 -2.67
N GLY A 65 10.35 -16.00 -2.55
CA GLY A 65 11.49 -16.41 -1.75
C GLY A 65 12.46 -17.23 -2.59
N PHE A 66 13.74 -17.20 -2.27
CA PHE A 66 14.76 -17.95 -3.00
C PHE A 66 15.99 -18.23 -2.17
N THR A 67 16.81 -19.14 -2.66
CA THR A 67 18.11 -19.49 -2.12
C THR A 67 19.11 -19.53 -3.26
N LEU A 68 20.31 -18.96 -3.07
CA LEU A 68 21.37 -18.96 -4.07
C LEU A 68 22.75 -19.17 -3.44
N ASN A 69 23.70 -19.61 -4.23
CA ASN A 69 25.12 -19.65 -3.86
C ASN A 69 25.70 -18.24 -3.81
N LYS A 70 26.64 -17.99 -2.93
CA LYS A 70 27.30 -16.67 -2.80
C LYS A 70 27.98 -16.23 -4.10
N GLU A 71 28.51 -17.17 -4.86
CA GLU A 71 29.18 -16.94 -6.15
C GLU A 71 28.26 -16.39 -7.20
N ASN A 72 26.97 -16.74 -7.15
CA ASN A 72 25.95 -16.34 -8.14
C ASN A 72 25.28 -15.00 -7.78
N LEU A 73 25.70 -14.31 -6.72
CA LEU A 73 25.05 -13.07 -6.26
C LEU A 73 25.09 -11.96 -7.33
N GLU A 74 26.23 -11.80 -7.99
CA GLU A 74 26.42 -10.79 -9.04
C GLU A 74 25.54 -11.08 -10.26
N ASP A 75 25.52 -12.34 -10.71
CA ASP A 75 24.66 -12.76 -11.82
C ASP A 75 23.16 -12.59 -11.52
N PHE A 76 22.78 -12.89 -10.27
CA PHE A 76 21.43 -12.66 -9.77
C PHE A 76 21.07 -11.16 -9.84
N GLU A 77 21.92 -10.29 -9.31
CA GLU A 77 21.72 -8.85 -9.28
C GLU A 77 21.60 -8.27 -10.69
N ASN A 78 22.55 -8.60 -11.56
CA ASN A 78 22.56 -8.15 -12.94
C ASN A 78 21.30 -8.58 -13.69
N TYR A 79 20.88 -9.82 -13.52
CA TYR A 79 19.66 -10.31 -14.17
C TYR A 79 18.39 -9.58 -13.70
N VAL A 80 18.24 -9.39 -12.38
CA VAL A 80 17.07 -8.70 -11.81
C VAL A 80 17.02 -7.24 -12.27
N LEU A 81 18.15 -6.54 -12.27
CA LEU A 81 18.24 -5.15 -12.71
C LEU A 81 17.92 -5.02 -14.20
N GLU A 82 18.43 -5.94 -15.02
CA GLU A 82 18.16 -5.97 -16.46
C GLU A 82 16.67 -6.27 -16.75
N ASP A 83 16.07 -7.29 -16.11
CA ASP A 83 14.64 -7.61 -16.29
C ASP A 83 13.75 -6.45 -15.82
N TYR A 84 14.13 -5.78 -14.71
CA TYR A 84 13.40 -4.61 -14.24
C TYR A 84 13.53 -3.42 -15.19
N SER A 85 14.70 -3.14 -15.73
CA SER A 85 14.92 -2.04 -16.68
C SER A 85 14.14 -2.21 -17.99
N LYS A 86 13.96 -3.46 -18.44
CA LYS A 86 13.17 -3.82 -19.63
C LYS A 86 11.67 -3.83 -19.34
N SER A 87 11.28 -3.90 -18.07
CA SER A 87 9.88 -3.83 -17.71
C SER A 87 9.40 -2.38 -17.88
N ASN A 88 8.34 -2.16 -18.68
CA ASN A 88 7.66 -0.87 -18.78
C ASN A 88 6.89 -0.54 -17.49
N THR A 89 7.56 -0.64 -16.35
CA THR A 89 7.00 -0.19 -15.08
C THR A 89 7.06 1.34 -15.06
N VAL A 90 6.14 1.96 -15.80
CA VAL A 90 5.84 3.36 -15.56
C VAL A 90 5.37 3.42 -14.10
N ASN A 91 6.15 4.09 -13.26
CA ASN A 91 5.77 4.41 -11.87
C ASN A 91 4.59 5.40 -11.85
N ASN A 92 3.51 5.05 -12.52
CA ASN A 92 2.26 5.71 -12.30
C ASN A 92 1.73 5.15 -10.97
N ASN A 93 1.73 5.97 -9.95
CA ASN A 93 0.95 5.71 -8.75
C ASN A 93 -0.54 5.69 -9.15
N VAL A 94 -0.98 4.59 -9.76
CA VAL A 94 -2.38 4.38 -10.10
C VAL A 94 -3.03 3.79 -8.86
N PHE A 95 -3.79 4.60 -8.14
CA PHE A 95 -4.70 4.12 -7.13
C PHE A 95 -6.00 3.69 -7.79
N LEU A 96 -6.31 2.41 -7.66
CA LEU A 96 -7.60 1.90 -8.06
C LEU A 96 -8.60 2.13 -6.93
N TYR A 97 -9.79 2.54 -7.28
CA TYR A 97 -10.92 2.65 -6.36
C TYR A 97 -12.15 2.03 -7.04
N GLU A 98 -13.02 1.43 -6.25
CA GLU A 98 -14.19 0.72 -6.75
C GLU A 98 -15.26 1.66 -7.32
N SER A 99 -15.46 2.80 -6.66
CA SER A 99 -16.46 3.78 -7.10
C SER A 99 -16.21 5.16 -6.50
N GLU A 100 -16.77 6.17 -7.17
CA GLU A 100 -16.97 7.49 -6.59
C GLU A 100 -18.27 7.47 -5.75
N ILE A 101 -18.19 8.00 -4.53
CA ILE A 101 -19.33 8.11 -3.65
C ILE A 101 -19.54 9.55 -3.19
N SER A 102 -20.81 9.92 -3.03
CA SER A 102 -21.16 11.18 -2.38
C SER A 102 -20.86 11.11 -0.88
N SER A 103 -20.49 12.25 -0.29
CA SER A 103 -20.34 12.38 1.16
C SER A 103 -21.64 12.01 1.92
N LEU A 104 -22.80 12.13 1.31
CA LEU A 104 -24.09 11.74 1.88
C LEU A 104 -24.27 10.21 1.99
N ALA A 105 -23.50 9.43 1.21
CA ALA A 105 -23.48 7.98 1.31
C ALA A 105 -22.65 7.50 2.51
N PHE A 106 -21.88 8.37 3.16
CA PHE A 106 -21.08 8.04 4.35
C PHE A 106 -21.97 7.86 5.58
N LYS A 107 -22.76 6.78 5.59
CA LYS A 107 -23.76 6.42 6.62
C LYS A 107 -23.63 4.96 7.01
N GLN A 108 -24.21 4.61 8.17
CA GLN A 108 -24.15 3.27 8.72
C GLN A 108 -24.74 2.22 7.75
N ASP A 109 -25.88 2.48 7.14
CA ASP A 109 -26.52 1.53 6.22
C ASP A 109 -25.61 1.18 5.02
N PHE A 110 -24.86 2.16 4.50
CA PHE A 110 -23.92 1.90 3.42
C PHE A 110 -22.74 1.05 3.91
N TYR A 111 -22.22 1.35 5.10
CA TYR A 111 -21.16 0.56 5.71
C TYR A 111 -21.60 -0.88 6.01
N ASP A 112 -22.81 -1.07 6.50
CA ASP A 112 -23.36 -2.40 6.76
C ASP A 112 -23.53 -3.23 5.47
N ASN A 113 -23.80 -2.59 4.34
CA ASN A 113 -23.80 -3.25 3.03
C ASN A 113 -22.38 -3.63 2.58
N ILE A 114 -21.36 -2.78 2.85
CA ILE A 114 -19.97 -3.14 2.59
C ILE A 114 -19.57 -4.37 3.42
N LYS A 115 -19.96 -4.46 4.68
CA LYS A 115 -19.68 -5.60 5.55
C LYS A 115 -20.23 -6.93 5.04
N LYS A 116 -21.28 -6.93 4.23
CA LYS A 116 -21.81 -8.16 3.61
C LYS A 116 -20.83 -8.78 2.60
N LEU A 117 -19.82 -8.05 2.16
CA LEU A 117 -18.75 -8.54 1.28
C LEU A 117 -17.63 -9.25 2.04
N GLU A 118 -17.63 -9.25 3.38
CA GLU A 118 -16.66 -9.96 4.21
C GLU A 118 -16.74 -11.49 4.02
N PRO A 119 -15.63 -12.23 4.23
CA PRO A 119 -14.35 -11.76 4.80
C PRO A 119 -13.45 -11.08 3.77
N PHE A 120 -12.83 -9.97 4.16
CA PHE A 120 -11.81 -9.30 3.36
C PHE A 120 -10.44 -9.97 3.53
N GLY A 121 -9.64 -9.97 2.46
CA GLY A 121 -8.30 -10.57 2.45
C GLY A 121 -7.71 -10.63 1.04
N THR A 122 -6.82 -11.60 0.82
CA THR A 122 -6.21 -11.81 -0.49
C THR A 122 -7.28 -12.17 -1.53
N GLY A 123 -7.38 -11.38 -2.60
CA GLY A 123 -8.38 -11.56 -3.66
C GLY A 123 -9.74 -10.92 -3.39
N ASN A 124 -9.99 -10.42 -2.17
CA ASN A 124 -11.19 -9.67 -1.80
C ASN A 124 -10.78 -8.51 -0.87
N SER A 125 -10.27 -7.43 -1.44
CA SER A 125 -9.80 -6.27 -0.68
C SER A 125 -10.96 -5.46 -0.10
N VAL A 126 -10.69 -4.75 1.02
CA VAL A 126 -11.65 -3.76 1.54
C VAL A 126 -11.91 -2.72 0.46
N PRO A 127 -13.18 -2.47 0.09
CA PRO A 127 -13.52 -1.49 -0.93
C PRO A 127 -12.98 -0.10 -0.64
N THR A 128 -12.44 0.52 -1.67
CA THR A 128 -11.85 1.85 -1.61
C THR A 128 -12.68 2.81 -2.47
N PHE A 129 -12.98 3.98 -1.96
CA PHE A 129 -13.87 4.93 -2.59
C PHE A 129 -13.19 6.27 -2.83
N LEU A 130 -13.58 6.94 -3.92
CA LEU A 130 -13.24 8.33 -4.19
C LEU A 130 -14.35 9.24 -3.66
N LEU A 131 -13.97 10.21 -2.83
CA LEU A 131 -14.83 11.31 -2.38
C LEU A 131 -14.25 12.63 -2.91
N LYS A 132 -15.05 13.42 -3.57
CA LYS A 132 -14.62 14.67 -4.22
C LYS A 132 -15.03 15.91 -3.44
N ASP A 133 -14.32 17.01 -3.74
CA ASP A 133 -14.67 18.37 -3.31
C ASP A 133 -14.79 18.54 -1.78
N LEU A 134 -13.87 17.97 -1.04
CA LEU A 134 -13.84 18.04 0.41
C LEU A 134 -12.89 19.16 0.90
N LYS A 135 -13.33 19.95 1.87
CA LYS A 135 -12.50 20.93 2.57
C LYS A 135 -12.01 20.39 3.89
N ILE A 136 -10.75 20.60 4.20
CA ILE A 136 -10.19 20.27 5.51
C ILE A 136 -10.59 21.39 6.48
N ILE A 137 -11.34 21.05 7.53
CA ILE A 137 -11.77 22.02 8.54
C ILE A 137 -11.02 21.89 9.88
N LYS A 138 -10.40 20.75 10.12
CA LYS A 138 -9.53 20.49 11.27
C LYS A 138 -8.50 19.44 10.93
N GLN A 139 -7.27 19.66 11.34
CA GLN A 139 -6.20 18.66 11.28
C GLN A 139 -5.47 18.53 12.61
N THR A 140 -5.02 17.34 12.93
CA THR A 140 -4.32 17.03 14.17
C THR A 140 -3.29 15.93 13.93
N ILE A 141 -2.05 16.14 14.32
CA ILE A 141 -1.01 15.13 14.27
C ILE A 141 -1.14 14.23 15.50
N LEU A 142 -1.15 12.93 15.31
CA LEU A 142 -1.24 11.92 16.34
C LEU A 142 0.08 11.14 16.41
N ASN A 143 0.66 11.11 17.61
CA ASN A 143 1.90 10.37 17.91
C ASN A 143 3.07 10.67 16.96
N ASN A 144 3.16 11.88 16.40
CA ASN A 144 4.14 12.28 15.39
C ASN A 144 4.21 11.32 14.16
N LYS A 145 3.10 10.66 13.83
CA LYS A 145 3.08 9.58 12.87
C LYS A 145 1.85 9.57 11.96
N HIS A 146 0.69 9.86 12.53
CA HIS A 146 -0.58 9.81 11.83
C HIS A 146 -1.20 11.20 11.77
N ILE A 147 -2.08 11.43 10.79
CA ILE A 147 -2.80 12.68 10.67
C ILE A 147 -4.30 12.38 10.74
N SER A 148 -4.97 12.95 11.73
CA SER A 148 -6.43 12.96 11.82
C SER A 148 -6.96 14.25 11.23
N VAL A 149 -7.96 14.16 10.36
CA VAL A 149 -8.61 15.32 9.75
C VAL A 149 -10.13 15.22 9.83
N ILE A 150 -10.78 16.37 9.90
CA ILE A 150 -12.21 16.47 9.67
C ILE A 150 -12.39 17.11 8.30
N LEU A 151 -13.00 16.35 7.40
CA LEU A 151 -13.31 16.77 6.04
C LEU A 151 -14.76 17.24 5.97
N LYS A 152 -15.04 18.33 5.28
CA LYS A 152 -16.39 18.88 5.10
C LYS A 152 -16.72 18.96 3.62
N SER A 153 -17.86 18.40 3.23
CA SER A 153 -18.37 18.48 1.87
C SER A 153 -19.08 19.82 1.59
N LYS A 154 -19.32 20.11 0.33
CA LYS A 154 -20.14 21.26 -0.10
C LYS A 154 -21.56 21.24 0.49
N THR A 155 -22.11 20.05 0.75
CA THR A 155 -23.43 19.89 1.39
C THR A 155 -23.42 20.13 2.90
N GLY A 156 -22.26 20.43 3.48
CA GLY A 156 -22.07 20.66 4.91
C GLY A 156 -21.82 19.40 5.75
N PHE A 157 -21.87 18.21 5.14
CA PHE A 157 -21.63 16.95 5.84
C PHE A 157 -20.15 16.82 6.24
N SER A 158 -19.90 16.43 7.49
CA SER A 158 -18.54 16.30 8.04
C SER A 158 -18.15 14.85 8.20
N ILE A 159 -16.95 14.49 7.73
CA ILE A 159 -16.41 13.14 7.75
C ILE A 159 -15.15 13.14 8.64
N LYS A 160 -15.18 12.35 9.70
CA LYS A 160 -13.97 12.06 10.49
C LYS A 160 -13.05 11.15 9.67
N SER A 161 -11.80 11.54 9.53
CA SER A 161 -10.86 10.83 8.68
C SER A 161 -9.50 10.70 9.37
N ILE A 162 -8.77 9.64 9.00
CA ILE A 162 -7.41 9.40 9.48
C ILE A 162 -6.53 8.93 8.33
N SER A 163 -5.30 9.42 8.30
CA SER A 163 -4.25 8.93 7.44
C SER A 163 -3.14 8.35 8.31
N PHE A 164 -2.94 7.04 8.23
CA PHE A 164 -1.93 6.35 9.03
C PHE A 164 -0.54 6.49 8.41
N ASN A 165 0.48 6.71 9.25
CA ASN A 165 1.89 6.85 8.88
C ASN A 165 2.16 7.92 7.80
N SER A 166 1.31 8.94 7.73
CA SER A 166 1.36 9.97 6.70
C SER A 166 2.12 11.24 7.11
N PHE A 167 2.44 11.40 8.39
CA PHE A 167 3.24 12.54 8.82
C PHE A 167 4.62 12.51 8.14
N ASN A 168 5.07 13.65 7.61
CA ASN A 168 6.29 13.78 6.78
C ASN A 168 6.25 13.04 5.43
N THR A 169 5.07 12.78 4.89
CA THR A 169 4.88 12.29 3.52
C THR A 169 4.15 13.31 2.65
N LYS A 170 4.12 13.12 1.33
CA LYS A 170 3.35 13.98 0.40
C LYS A 170 1.87 14.06 0.78
N ILE A 171 1.26 12.93 1.17
CA ILE A 171 -0.12 12.91 1.65
C ILE A 171 -0.27 13.79 2.89
N GLY A 172 0.69 13.68 3.82
CA GLY A 172 0.71 14.49 5.02
C GLY A 172 0.85 15.98 4.73
N GLU A 173 1.70 16.37 3.80
CA GLU A 173 1.86 17.76 3.36
C GLU A 173 0.56 18.31 2.78
N HIS A 174 -0.14 17.56 1.92
CA HIS A 174 -1.45 17.96 1.40
C HIS A 174 -2.48 18.10 2.51
N LEU A 175 -2.56 17.14 3.44
CA LEU A 175 -3.52 17.19 4.55
C LEU A 175 -3.25 18.33 5.53
N MET A 176 -2.00 18.77 5.68
CA MET A 176 -1.63 19.83 6.64
C MET A 176 -1.66 21.23 6.05
N ASN A 177 -1.32 21.38 4.77
CA ASN A 177 -1.02 22.69 4.18
C ASN A 177 -2.00 23.12 3.09
N TYR A 178 -2.78 22.20 2.52
CA TYR A 178 -3.63 22.53 1.39
C TYR A 178 -4.92 23.23 1.83
N LYS A 179 -5.19 24.42 1.27
CA LYS A 179 -6.28 25.30 1.67
C LYS A 179 -7.54 25.17 0.82
N ASN A 180 -7.41 24.58 -0.37
CA ASN A 180 -8.54 24.43 -1.31
C ASN A 180 -9.29 23.11 -1.06
N SER A 181 -10.28 22.82 -1.90
CA SER A 181 -10.94 21.51 -1.88
C SER A 181 -10.02 20.44 -2.43
N ILE A 182 -10.04 19.28 -1.81
CA ILE A 182 -9.29 18.09 -2.18
C ILE A 182 -10.25 16.96 -2.54
N ASN A 183 -9.74 16.00 -3.32
CA ASN A 183 -10.40 14.72 -3.50
C ASN A 183 -9.64 13.68 -2.69
N VAL A 184 -10.33 12.76 -2.07
CA VAL A 184 -9.74 11.79 -1.16
C VAL A 184 -10.13 10.38 -1.58
N ILE A 185 -9.14 9.51 -1.68
CA ILE A 185 -9.33 8.08 -1.85
C ILE A 185 -9.18 7.41 -0.49
N GLY A 186 -10.17 6.60 -0.10
CA GLY A 186 -10.13 5.97 1.22
C GLY A 186 -11.13 4.85 1.42
N GLN A 187 -10.99 4.20 2.58
CA GLN A 187 -11.82 3.08 3.02
C GLN A 187 -12.69 3.51 4.19
N ILE A 188 -13.95 3.08 4.19
CA ILE A 188 -14.86 3.35 5.31
C ILE A 188 -14.65 2.27 6.37
N ASN A 189 -14.40 2.69 7.60
CA ASN A 189 -14.18 1.81 8.74
C ASN A 189 -15.01 2.26 9.94
N GLU A 190 -15.32 1.35 10.83
CA GLU A 190 -15.89 1.65 12.13
C GLU A 190 -14.77 1.95 13.13
N SER A 191 -14.87 3.07 13.82
CA SER A 191 -13.97 3.46 14.90
C SER A 191 -14.75 3.44 16.22
N ILE A 192 -14.17 2.83 17.24
CA ILE A 192 -14.74 2.78 18.59
C ILE A 192 -13.90 3.69 19.50
N TRP A 193 -14.52 4.73 20.03
CA TRP A 193 -13.89 5.64 20.99
C TRP A 193 -14.83 5.88 22.16
N ASN A 194 -14.34 5.67 23.39
CA ASN A 194 -15.13 5.76 24.63
C ASN A 194 -16.47 5.00 24.52
N ASN A 195 -16.44 3.76 24.07
CA ASN A 195 -17.60 2.89 23.84
C ASN A 195 -18.65 3.44 22.85
N LYS A 196 -18.30 4.50 22.11
CA LYS A 196 -19.14 5.01 21.01
C LYS A 196 -18.57 4.59 19.67
N LYS A 197 -19.40 3.93 18.88
CA LYS A 197 -19.08 3.57 17.49
C LYS A 197 -19.35 4.77 16.58
N SER A 198 -18.43 5.02 15.66
CA SER A 198 -18.60 6.03 14.63
C SER A 198 -17.89 5.60 13.36
N LEU A 199 -18.39 6.01 12.21
CA LEU A 199 -17.71 5.79 10.94
C LEU A 199 -16.51 6.73 10.83
N GLN A 200 -15.43 6.23 10.27
CA GLN A 200 -14.21 6.94 9.99
C GLN A 200 -13.69 6.59 8.60
N LEU A 201 -13.24 7.57 7.83
CA LEU A 201 -12.57 7.36 6.56
C LEU A 201 -11.06 7.14 6.81
N THR A 202 -10.56 5.98 6.47
CA THR A 202 -9.11 5.75 6.41
C THR A 202 -8.60 6.21 5.06
N ILE A 203 -7.88 7.32 5.05
CA ILE A 203 -7.33 7.94 3.84
C ILE A 203 -6.18 7.08 3.31
N ARG A 204 -6.22 6.76 2.03
CA ARG A 204 -5.20 6.04 1.29
C ARG A 204 -4.41 6.94 0.36
N ASP A 205 -5.09 7.93 -0.24
CA ASP A 205 -4.47 8.93 -1.09
C ASP A 205 -5.25 10.24 -1.11
N VAL A 206 -4.58 11.31 -1.53
CA VAL A 206 -5.13 12.67 -1.65
C VAL A 206 -4.77 13.23 -3.01
N ILE A 207 -5.78 13.69 -3.74
CA ILE A 207 -5.66 14.34 -5.05
C ILE A 207 -5.99 15.83 -4.85
N VAL A 208 -5.05 16.68 -5.17
CA VAL A 208 -5.13 18.15 -5.05
C VAL A 208 -5.22 18.81 -6.41
#